data_a63ab2abc8b1775727f2b130ac085df4
#
_entry.id   a63ab2abc8b1775727f2b130ac085df4
#
_cell.length_a   1.000
_cell.length_b   1.000
_cell.length_c   1.000
_cell.angle_alpha   90.00
_cell.angle_beta   90.00
_cell.angle_gamma   90.00
#
_symmetry.space_group_name_H-M   'P 1'
#
loop_
_entity.id
_entity.type
_entity.pdbx_description
1 polymer ?
#
loop_
_entity_poly.entity_id
_entity_poly.type
_entity_poly.pdbx_seq_one_letter_code
_entity_poly.pdbx_strand_id
1 'polypeptide(L)'
;MSQIIVINFGSQIAHLINRRIRELGVYSELVMYNISAEKIKKLNPAGIILSGGPTSVYDKNSPQIDKKILKLNIPILGICYGLQLIGKHYGKVLPGKLKEYGKKQISIKKNGILLQNLKEQEQVWMSHGDLVKSLPKDFEILAKTDTCPIAAMENRNKKLYGLQFHPEVIHTPKGMQILKNFVFDICKAKKDWNIGNLPNKLIQEIKDTVGDKAVIMGASGGVDSTVAATLIHKAIGRKLHCVFIDHGMIRKSEAKSVMNRFKKLNFKNLYFVDASKIFLKRLENVSDPEKKRKIIGHTFIEVFEKKEKQLEKKFPNIKFLGQGTIYPDRIESAQPSKQASKIKSHHNVTLPQKMKLKVLEPLKELYKDEVRELGEKLKLPKQIVYRHPFPGPGLAIRILGKVTNERLEILKEADAIFMEELKKADYYDKVWQALAALFPIKTVGVKGDARTYEYIISLRAVTSKDAMTADWSRLPDWLLEKISSRILNEVKGVNRVVYDISQKPPATIEYE
;
A
#
# COMPACT_ATOMS: atom_id res chain seq x y z
N MET A 1 6.84 12.03 22.04
CA MET A 1 7.19 11.66 20.65
C MET A 1 6.89 12.86 19.79
N SER A 2 7.86 13.33 19.00
CA SER A 2 7.65 14.40 18.03
C SER A 2 6.71 13.91 16.92
N GLN A 3 5.78 14.76 16.50
CA GLN A 3 4.77 14.39 15.49
C GLN A 3 4.69 15.43 14.39
N ILE A 4 4.60 15.01 13.14
CA ILE A 4 4.26 15.84 12.00
C ILE A 4 2.85 15.46 11.53
N ILE A 5 1.97 16.44 11.40
CA ILE A 5 0.63 16.22 10.84
C ILE A 5 0.65 16.52 9.34
N VAL A 6 0.21 15.57 8.54
CA VAL A 6 0.02 15.75 7.10
C VAL A 6 -1.47 15.90 6.82
N ILE A 7 -1.89 17.05 6.30
CA ILE A 7 -3.29 17.31 5.96
C ILE A 7 -3.53 16.93 4.50
N ASN A 8 -4.44 15.99 4.27
CA ASN A 8 -4.75 15.44 2.95
C ASN A 8 -5.88 16.21 2.27
N PHE A 9 -5.59 16.82 1.13
CA PHE A 9 -6.55 17.50 0.27
C PHE A 9 -7.04 16.65 -0.91
N GLY A 10 -6.95 15.33 -0.80
CA GLY A 10 -7.39 14.39 -1.84
C GLY A 10 -6.31 13.96 -2.82
N SER A 11 -5.04 14.28 -2.55
CA SER A 11 -3.92 13.82 -3.36
C SER A 11 -3.74 12.30 -3.26
N GLN A 12 -3.57 11.64 -4.40
CA GLN A 12 -3.26 10.22 -4.46
C GLN A 12 -1.90 9.89 -3.82
N ILE A 13 -0.99 10.87 -3.75
CA ILE A 13 0.38 10.70 -3.24
C ILE A 13 0.60 11.34 -1.86
N ALA A 14 -0.46 11.85 -1.19
CA ALA A 14 -0.33 12.42 0.16
C ALA A 14 0.26 11.43 1.17
N HIS A 15 -0.02 10.13 1.02
CA HIS A 15 0.55 9.09 1.86
C HIS A 15 2.08 8.95 1.69
N LEU A 16 2.64 9.33 0.52
CA LEU A 16 4.09 9.32 0.31
C LEU A 16 4.77 10.38 1.17
N ILE A 17 4.16 11.58 1.35
CA ILE A 17 4.68 12.61 2.26
C ILE A 17 4.80 12.02 3.67
N ASN A 18 3.72 11.42 4.16
CA ASN A 18 3.69 10.80 5.48
C ASN A 18 4.76 9.71 5.63
N ARG A 19 4.91 8.86 4.64
CA ARG A 19 5.94 7.81 4.59
C ARG A 19 7.35 8.39 4.61
N ARG A 20 7.63 9.43 3.81
CA ARG A 20 8.95 10.08 3.77
C ARG A 20 9.36 10.68 5.12
N ILE A 21 8.40 11.26 5.86
CA ILE A 21 8.64 11.75 7.21
C ILE A 21 9.01 10.62 8.17
N ARG A 22 8.34 9.47 8.08
CA ARG A 22 8.66 8.28 8.90
C ARG A 22 10.00 7.66 8.53
N GLU A 23 10.37 7.66 7.26
CA GLU A 23 11.72 7.27 6.79
C GLU A 23 12.83 8.15 7.41
N LEU A 24 12.53 9.40 7.77
CA LEU A 24 13.42 10.27 8.53
C LEU A 24 13.49 9.92 10.02
N GLY A 25 12.68 8.98 10.50
CA GLY A 25 12.63 8.57 11.91
C GLY A 25 11.77 9.49 12.79
N VAL A 26 10.80 10.18 12.20
CA VAL A 26 9.83 11.02 12.91
C VAL A 26 8.41 10.49 12.68
N TYR A 27 7.64 10.34 13.77
CA TYR A 27 6.24 9.91 13.62
C TYR A 27 5.43 10.94 12.85
N SER A 28 4.60 10.47 11.94
CA SER A 28 3.68 11.34 11.20
C SER A 28 2.31 10.68 11.01
N GLU A 29 1.28 11.51 10.99
CA GLU A 29 -0.11 11.10 10.82
C GLU A 29 -0.76 11.85 9.67
N LEU A 30 -1.50 11.11 8.82
CA LEU A 30 -2.29 11.70 7.72
C LEU A 30 -3.71 11.94 8.23
N VAL A 31 -4.17 13.18 8.14
CA VAL A 31 -5.52 13.60 8.56
C VAL A 31 -6.27 14.25 7.40
N MET A 32 -7.60 14.24 7.43
CA MET A 32 -8.42 14.85 6.39
C MET A 32 -8.42 16.39 6.50
N TYR A 33 -8.61 17.06 5.37
CA TYR A 33 -8.59 18.54 5.24
C TYR A 33 -9.60 19.27 6.13
N ASN A 34 -10.66 18.59 6.57
CA ASN A 34 -11.70 19.16 7.44
C ASN A 34 -11.36 19.09 8.93
N ILE A 35 -10.12 18.78 9.30
CA ILE A 35 -9.67 18.83 10.69
C ILE A 35 -9.69 20.26 11.21
N SER A 36 -10.19 20.47 12.44
CA SER A 36 -10.24 21.79 13.06
C SER A 36 -8.88 22.21 13.68
N ALA A 37 -8.65 23.52 13.77
CA ALA A 37 -7.47 24.07 14.44
C ALA A 37 -7.37 23.65 15.92
N GLU A 38 -8.50 23.51 16.62
CA GLU A 38 -8.55 23.07 18.01
C GLU A 38 -8.06 21.64 18.15
N LYS A 39 -8.43 20.76 17.20
CA LYS A 39 -7.97 19.36 17.20
C LYS A 39 -6.48 19.28 16.94
N ILE A 40 -5.95 20.07 16.00
CA ILE A 40 -4.50 20.16 15.75
C ILE A 40 -3.77 20.69 16.99
N LYS A 41 -4.30 21.74 17.65
CA LYS A 41 -3.70 22.27 18.88
C LYS A 41 -3.63 21.23 19.99
N LYS A 42 -4.65 20.38 20.13
CA LYS A 42 -4.65 19.26 21.09
C LYS A 42 -3.61 18.19 20.77
N LEU A 43 -3.34 17.93 19.49
CA LEU A 43 -2.31 16.99 19.03
C LEU A 43 -0.89 17.55 19.27
N ASN A 44 -0.74 18.86 19.38
CA ASN A 44 0.51 19.58 19.64
C ASN A 44 1.67 19.11 18.72
N PRO A 45 1.52 19.14 17.38
CA PRO A 45 2.54 18.66 16.46
C PRO A 45 3.73 19.61 16.40
N ALA A 46 4.90 19.08 16.09
CA ALA A 46 6.11 19.88 15.82
C ALA A 46 5.99 20.66 14.49
N GLY A 47 5.22 20.16 13.55
CA GLY A 47 4.98 20.79 12.25
C GLY A 47 3.76 20.24 11.52
N ILE A 48 3.32 20.98 10.50
CA ILE A 48 2.17 20.63 9.66
C ILE A 48 2.61 20.65 8.20
N ILE A 49 2.18 19.66 7.42
CA ILE A 49 2.37 19.64 5.97
C ILE A 49 0.99 19.64 5.30
N LEU A 50 0.74 20.60 4.40
CA LEU A 50 -0.43 20.64 3.55
C LEU A 50 -0.11 19.93 2.24
N SER A 51 -0.78 18.84 1.93
CA SER A 51 -0.50 18.03 0.74
C SER A 51 -0.91 18.72 -0.57
N GLY A 52 -0.55 18.11 -1.70
CA GLY A 52 -1.18 18.40 -2.98
C GLY A 52 -2.67 18.03 -3.00
N GLY A 53 -3.34 18.35 -4.10
CA GLY A 53 -4.76 18.04 -4.34
C GLY A 53 -5.08 18.01 -5.83
N PRO A 54 -6.16 17.33 -6.25
CA PRO A 54 -6.52 17.15 -7.65
C PRO A 54 -7.31 18.33 -8.25
N THR A 55 -7.78 19.28 -7.43
CA THR A 55 -8.68 20.36 -7.81
C THR A 55 -7.97 21.70 -7.85
N SER A 56 -8.57 22.69 -8.55
CA SER A 56 -8.16 24.09 -8.43
C SER A 56 -8.63 24.67 -7.09
N VAL A 57 -7.82 25.56 -6.48
CA VAL A 57 -8.21 26.27 -5.25
C VAL A 57 -9.42 27.19 -5.45
N TYR A 58 -9.84 27.42 -6.70
CA TYR A 58 -10.99 28.23 -7.07
C TYR A 58 -12.26 27.42 -7.33
N ASP A 59 -12.15 26.10 -7.46
CA ASP A 59 -13.32 25.24 -7.67
C ASP A 59 -14.29 25.38 -6.51
N LYS A 60 -15.58 25.46 -6.81
CA LYS A 60 -16.66 25.69 -5.82
C LYS A 60 -16.65 24.69 -4.67
N ASN A 61 -16.26 23.43 -4.97
CA ASN A 61 -16.23 22.31 -4.01
C ASN A 61 -14.79 21.91 -3.66
N SER A 62 -13.80 22.78 -3.87
CA SER A 62 -12.41 22.46 -3.57
C SER A 62 -12.19 22.33 -2.05
N PRO A 63 -11.39 21.36 -1.59
CA PRO A 63 -11.09 21.18 -0.18
C PRO A 63 -10.41 22.42 0.40
N GLN A 64 -10.98 23.03 1.43
CA GLN A 64 -10.44 24.22 2.08
C GLN A 64 -9.89 23.85 3.47
N ILE A 65 -8.85 24.58 3.90
CA ILE A 65 -8.31 24.45 5.25
C ILE A 65 -9.09 25.37 6.23
N ASP A 66 -9.23 24.94 7.47
CA ASP A 66 -9.58 25.88 8.56
C ASP A 66 -8.49 26.95 8.67
N LYS A 67 -8.82 28.21 8.30
CA LYS A 67 -7.88 29.34 8.26
C LYS A 67 -7.21 29.63 9.60
N LYS A 68 -7.81 29.19 10.72
CA LYS A 68 -7.21 29.31 12.05
C LYS A 68 -5.93 28.48 12.17
N ILE A 69 -5.78 27.41 11.37
CA ILE A 69 -4.57 26.56 11.35
C ILE A 69 -3.35 27.38 10.94
N LEU A 70 -3.49 28.29 9.96
CA LEU A 70 -2.40 29.15 9.50
C LEU A 70 -1.92 30.15 10.58
N LYS A 71 -2.66 30.29 11.68
CA LYS A 71 -2.38 31.20 12.80
C LYS A 71 -1.92 30.48 14.07
N LEU A 72 -1.73 29.15 14.05
CA LEU A 72 -1.35 28.36 15.23
C LEU A 72 0.09 28.54 15.70
N ASN A 73 0.90 29.34 14.99
CA ASN A 73 2.34 29.51 15.27
C ASN A 73 3.16 28.20 15.22
N ILE A 74 2.64 27.20 14.51
CA ILE A 74 3.30 25.93 14.22
C ILE A 74 3.89 26.02 12.80
N PRO A 75 5.12 25.54 12.53
CA PRO A 75 5.67 25.52 11.17
C PRO A 75 4.76 24.77 10.20
N ILE A 76 4.46 25.40 9.04
CA ILE A 76 3.57 24.84 8.01
C ILE A 76 4.31 24.80 6.69
N LEU A 77 4.38 23.63 6.03
CA LEU A 77 4.84 23.47 4.66
C LEU A 77 3.68 23.16 3.73
N GLY A 78 3.39 24.04 2.76
CA GLY A 78 2.43 23.78 1.69
C GLY A 78 3.11 23.14 0.48
N ILE A 79 2.64 22.00 0.01
CA ILE A 79 3.12 21.31 -1.19
C ILE A 79 2.05 21.41 -2.27
N CYS A 80 2.40 21.95 -3.45
CA CYS A 80 1.54 22.09 -4.62
C CYS A 80 0.21 22.80 -4.27
N TYR A 81 -0.89 22.08 -4.15
CA TYR A 81 -2.18 22.63 -3.71
C TYR A 81 -2.09 23.30 -2.33
N GLY A 82 -1.32 22.74 -1.40
CA GLY A 82 -1.09 23.32 -0.08
C GLY A 82 -0.39 24.70 -0.15
N LEU A 83 0.59 24.88 -1.05
CA LEU A 83 1.16 26.19 -1.32
C LEU A 83 0.11 27.16 -1.89
N GLN A 84 -0.72 26.68 -2.82
CA GLN A 84 -1.78 27.50 -3.44
C GLN A 84 -2.83 27.95 -2.41
N LEU A 85 -3.15 27.11 -1.40
CA LEU A 85 -4.03 27.52 -0.29
C LEU A 85 -3.41 28.65 0.55
N ILE A 86 -2.10 28.58 0.84
CA ILE A 86 -1.37 29.66 1.52
C ILE A 86 -1.37 30.92 0.60
N GLY A 87 -1.08 30.74 -0.68
CA GLY A 87 -1.09 31.80 -1.67
C GLY A 87 -2.47 32.48 -1.84
N LYS A 88 -3.56 31.71 -1.79
CA LYS A 88 -4.93 32.23 -1.82
C LYS A 88 -5.28 33.06 -0.57
N HIS A 89 -4.70 32.68 0.59
CA HIS A 89 -4.97 33.38 1.85
C HIS A 89 -4.19 34.69 1.98
N TYR A 90 -2.94 34.73 1.54
CA TYR A 90 -2.06 35.87 1.75
C TYR A 90 -1.78 36.68 0.48
N GLY A 91 -1.94 36.12 -0.70
CA GLY A 91 -1.58 36.76 -1.96
C GLY A 91 -2.59 36.49 -3.07
N LYS A 92 -2.07 36.19 -4.26
CA LYS A 92 -2.88 35.96 -5.46
C LYS A 92 -2.44 34.65 -6.14
N VAL A 93 -3.39 33.76 -6.36
CA VAL A 93 -3.23 32.56 -7.18
C VAL A 93 -3.90 32.82 -8.52
N LEU A 94 -3.41 32.26 -9.60
CA LEU A 94 -4.03 32.37 -10.93
C LEU A 94 -3.90 31.03 -11.65
N PRO A 95 -4.80 30.71 -12.58
CA PRO A 95 -4.58 29.65 -13.54
C PRO A 95 -3.29 29.91 -14.32
N GLY A 96 -2.40 28.93 -14.41
CA GLY A 96 -1.20 29.04 -15.22
C GLY A 96 -1.54 29.12 -16.71
N LYS A 97 -0.88 30.02 -17.44
CA LYS A 97 -0.99 30.09 -18.92
C LYS A 97 -0.47 28.75 -19.54
N LEU A 98 0.62 28.25 -18.99
CA LEU A 98 1.21 26.95 -19.30
C LEU A 98 1.16 26.08 -18.05
N LYS A 99 0.56 24.93 -18.16
CA LYS A 99 0.55 23.92 -17.10
C LYS A 99 1.92 23.22 -17.03
N GLU A 100 2.37 22.89 -15.84
CA GLU A 100 3.64 22.18 -15.66
C GLU A 100 3.39 20.77 -15.14
N TYR A 101 3.74 19.78 -15.96
CA TYR A 101 3.68 18.36 -15.63
C TYR A 101 5.02 17.69 -15.93
N GLY A 102 5.50 16.84 -15.01
CA GLY A 102 6.72 16.07 -15.20
C GLY A 102 7.98 16.74 -14.66
N LYS A 103 9.11 16.33 -15.17
CA LYS A 103 10.43 16.84 -14.75
C LYS A 103 10.64 18.28 -15.21
N LYS A 104 11.06 19.15 -14.28
CA LYS A 104 11.42 20.55 -14.53
C LYS A 104 12.69 20.92 -13.77
N GLN A 105 13.39 21.93 -14.24
CA GLN A 105 14.50 22.55 -13.51
C GLN A 105 13.98 23.79 -12.79
N ILE A 106 14.29 23.89 -11.50
CA ILE A 106 14.08 25.13 -10.72
C ILE A 106 15.39 25.91 -10.65
N SER A 107 15.28 27.24 -10.71
CA SER A 107 16.40 28.16 -10.41
C SER A 107 16.23 28.69 -9.00
N ILE A 108 17.16 28.34 -8.11
CA ILE A 108 17.17 28.77 -6.72
C ILE A 108 17.77 30.18 -6.66
N LYS A 109 17.01 31.13 -6.14
CA LYS A 109 17.41 32.55 -5.97
C LYS A 109 18.02 32.81 -4.59
N LYS A 110 17.48 32.10 -3.59
CA LYS A 110 17.97 32.12 -2.22
C LYS A 110 17.76 30.74 -1.62
N ASN A 111 18.76 30.22 -0.94
CA ASN A 111 18.61 28.88 -0.38
C ASN A 111 17.60 28.84 0.79
N GLY A 112 17.50 29.91 1.57
CA GLY A 112 16.68 29.89 2.78
C GLY A 112 17.03 28.72 3.72
N ILE A 113 16.19 28.45 4.71
CA ILE A 113 16.37 27.24 5.53
C ILE A 113 15.79 26.04 4.78
N LEU A 114 14.67 26.22 4.07
CA LEU A 114 13.97 25.11 3.41
C LEU A 114 14.81 24.47 2.30
N LEU A 115 15.53 25.26 1.49
CA LEU A 115 16.34 24.79 0.37
C LEU A 115 17.86 24.75 0.66
N GLN A 116 18.27 24.82 1.93
CA GLN A 116 19.68 24.77 2.27
C GLN A 116 20.35 23.48 1.78
N ASN A 117 21.61 23.59 1.35
CA ASN A 117 22.40 22.51 0.78
C ASN A 117 21.91 21.99 -0.59
N LEU A 118 21.09 22.75 -1.30
CA LEU A 118 20.74 22.53 -2.71
C LEU A 118 21.62 23.40 -3.63
N LYS A 119 21.80 22.95 -4.88
CA LYS A 119 22.52 23.70 -5.91
C LYS A 119 21.62 24.78 -6.50
N GLU A 120 22.20 25.73 -7.20
CA GLU A 120 21.46 26.81 -7.89
C GLU A 120 20.40 26.30 -8.88
N GLN A 121 20.62 25.11 -9.44
CA GLN A 121 19.71 24.42 -10.33
C GLN A 121 19.45 23.00 -9.83
N GLU A 122 18.17 22.64 -9.66
CA GLU A 122 17.78 21.31 -9.22
C GLU A 122 16.60 20.78 -10.03
N GLN A 123 16.64 19.47 -10.33
CA GLN A 123 15.51 18.79 -10.96
C GLN A 123 14.41 18.53 -9.93
N VAL A 124 13.18 18.88 -10.28
CA VAL A 124 11.97 18.62 -9.48
C VAL A 124 10.86 18.03 -10.34
N TRP A 125 9.84 17.51 -9.67
CA TRP A 125 8.62 17.04 -10.32
C TRP A 125 7.48 18.01 -10.11
N MET A 126 6.99 18.58 -11.20
CA MET A 126 5.83 19.48 -11.22
C MET A 126 4.56 18.71 -11.60
N SER A 127 3.43 19.11 -11.04
CA SER A 127 2.10 18.57 -11.38
C SER A 127 1.02 19.58 -11.01
N HIS A 128 0.94 20.70 -11.76
CA HIS A 128 -0.02 21.75 -11.44
C HIS A 128 -0.53 22.50 -12.67
N GLY A 129 -1.77 23.03 -12.54
CA GLY A 129 -2.38 23.95 -13.50
C GLY A 129 -2.47 25.37 -12.95
N ASP A 130 -2.64 25.53 -11.64
CA ASP A 130 -2.66 26.83 -10.97
C ASP A 130 -1.29 27.15 -10.37
N LEU A 131 -0.98 28.46 -10.21
CA LEU A 131 0.27 28.91 -9.62
C LEU A 131 0.06 30.13 -8.73
N VAL A 132 0.92 30.31 -7.73
CA VAL A 132 0.97 31.53 -6.93
C VAL A 132 1.63 32.62 -7.75
N LYS A 133 0.88 33.71 -8.05
CA LYS A 133 1.34 34.84 -8.87
C LYS A 133 2.11 35.85 -8.06
N SER A 134 1.63 36.18 -6.88
CA SER A 134 2.24 37.18 -5.99
C SER A 134 1.95 36.89 -4.53
N LEU A 135 2.86 37.29 -3.68
CA LEU A 135 2.79 37.25 -2.22
C LEU A 135 3.18 38.62 -1.64
N PRO A 136 2.78 38.93 -0.40
CA PRO A 136 3.26 40.14 0.30
C PRO A 136 4.78 40.15 0.44
N LYS A 137 5.35 41.37 0.65
CA LYS A 137 6.81 41.60 0.72
C LYS A 137 7.51 40.88 1.87
N ASP A 138 6.78 40.47 2.89
CA ASP A 138 7.28 39.65 4.02
C ASP A 138 7.47 38.17 3.70
N PHE A 139 7.07 37.75 2.49
CA PHE A 139 7.40 36.42 1.97
C PHE A 139 8.64 36.46 1.07
N GLU A 140 9.58 35.60 1.31
CA GLU A 140 10.78 35.44 0.52
C GLU A 140 10.59 34.36 -0.55
N ILE A 141 10.84 34.73 -1.83
CA ILE A 141 10.79 33.77 -2.95
C ILE A 141 12.15 33.09 -3.03
N LEU A 142 12.17 31.77 -2.84
CA LEU A 142 13.39 30.97 -2.82
C LEU A 142 13.76 30.43 -4.20
N ALA A 143 12.76 30.00 -4.99
CA ALA A 143 13.00 29.40 -6.31
C ALA A 143 11.88 29.75 -7.31
N LYS A 144 12.21 29.65 -8.60
CA LYS A 144 11.30 29.80 -9.72
C LYS A 144 11.60 28.81 -10.85
N THR A 145 10.65 28.64 -11.78
CA THR A 145 10.88 28.10 -13.13
C THR A 145 10.64 29.20 -14.15
N ASP A 146 10.77 28.90 -15.43
CA ASP A 146 10.47 29.88 -16.51
C ASP A 146 9.00 30.26 -16.55
N THR A 147 8.11 29.38 -16.12
CA THR A 147 6.65 29.56 -16.18
C THR A 147 5.98 29.68 -14.81
N CYS A 148 6.68 29.31 -13.72
CA CYS A 148 6.21 29.42 -12.34
C CYS A 148 7.09 30.43 -11.56
N PRO A 149 6.61 31.64 -11.29
CA PRO A 149 7.41 32.69 -10.63
C PRO A 149 7.70 32.39 -9.16
N ILE A 150 6.89 31.55 -8.50
CA ILE A 150 7.04 31.15 -7.11
C ILE A 150 6.98 29.61 -7.03
N ALA A 151 8.12 28.97 -7.30
CA ALA A 151 8.27 27.51 -7.17
C ALA A 151 8.58 27.10 -5.73
N ALA A 152 9.22 27.99 -4.94
CA ALA A 152 9.43 27.81 -3.51
C ALA A 152 9.42 29.16 -2.79
N MET A 153 8.89 29.19 -1.56
CA MET A 153 8.81 30.39 -0.73
C MET A 153 8.94 30.09 0.76
N GLU A 154 9.35 31.10 1.55
CA GLU A 154 9.27 31.04 3.01
C GLU A 154 8.84 32.38 3.61
N ASN A 155 8.19 32.33 4.77
CA ASN A 155 7.99 33.42 5.71
C ASN A 155 8.34 32.94 7.10
N ARG A 156 9.53 33.24 7.58
CA ARG A 156 10.07 32.74 8.86
C ARG A 156 9.27 33.24 10.06
N ASN A 157 8.83 34.49 10.01
CA ASN A 157 8.09 35.12 11.10
C ASN A 157 6.71 34.46 11.30
N LYS A 158 6.03 34.11 10.20
CA LYS A 158 4.75 33.41 10.21
C LYS A 158 4.92 31.88 10.25
N LYS A 159 6.18 31.39 10.15
CA LYS A 159 6.51 29.97 10.04
C LYS A 159 5.80 29.26 8.88
N LEU A 160 5.64 29.94 7.75
CA LEU A 160 4.99 29.45 6.54
C LEU A 160 6.02 29.20 5.45
N TYR A 161 5.97 28.01 4.90
CA TYR A 161 6.86 27.52 3.86
C TYR A 161 6.04 26.92 2.73
N GLY A 162 6.56 26.93 1.51
CA GLY A 162 5.81 26.40 0.38
C GLY A 162 6.66 25.94 -0.78
N LEU A 163 6.21 24.88 -1.44
CA LEU A 163 6.78 24.29 -2.65
C LEU A 163 5.67 24.05 -3.67
N GLN A 164 5.86 24.47 -4.91
CA GLN A 164 4.93 24.17 -5.99
C GLN A 164 5.15 22.76 -6.54
N PHE A 165 6.35 22.22 -6.38
CA PHE A 165 6.73 20.87 -6.79
C PHE A 165 6.57 19.86 -5.66
N HIS A 166 6.70 18.58 -6.01
CA HIS A 166 6.52 17.44 -5.11
C HIS A 166 7.86 16.87 -4.63
N PRO A 167 8.27 17.16 -3.37
CA PRO A 167 9.51 16.64 -2.81
C PRO A 167 9.41 15.16 -2.41
N GLU A 168 8.19 14.63 -2.26
CA GLU A 168 7.92 13.26 -1.80
C GLU A 168 8.18 12.20 -2.87
N VAL A 169 8.20 12.58 -4.15
CA VAL A 169 8.34 11.62 -5.26
C VAL A 169 9.80 11.41 -5.65
N ILE A 170 10.10 10.22 -6.20
CA ILE A 170 11.47 9.83 -6.60
C ILE A 170 12.06 10.71 -7.71
N HIS A 171 11.20 11.37 -8.50
CA HIS A 171 11.60 12.25 -9.60
C HIS A 171 12.10 13.63 -9.15
N THR A 172 12.02 13.92 -7.83
CA THR A 172 12.69 15.06 -7.17
C THR A 172 13.88 14.52 -6.38
N PRO A 173 15.09 14.40 -6.99
CA PRO A 173 16.23 13.71 -6.39
C PRO A 173 16.63 14.25 -5.01
N LYS A 174 16.48 15.57 -4.79
CA LYS A 174 16.79 16.25 -3.52
C LYS A 174 15.59 16.41 -2.60
N GLY A 175 14.46 15.76 -2.91
CA GLY A 175 13.21 15.88 -2.13
C GLY A 175 13.36 15.48 -0.67
N MET A 176 14.08 14.39 -0.39
CA MET A 176 14.36 13.97 0.98
C MET A 176 15.22 14.99 1.77
N GLN A 177 16.15 15.70 1.10
CA GLN A 177 16.93 16.75 1.75
C GLN A 177 16.01 17.91 2.15
N ILE A 178 15.09 18.34 1.27
CA ILE A 178 14.13 19.40 1.55
C ILE A 178 13.22 19.02 2.72
N LEU A 179 12.68 17.82 2.73
CA LEU A 179 11.84 17.31 3.84
C LEU A 179 12.65 17.23 5.15
N LYS A 180 13.92 16.82 5.09
CA LYS A 180 14.82 16.80 6.23
C LYS A 180 15.02 18.21 6.81
N ASN A 181 15.27 19.21 5.95
CA ASN A 181 15.42 20.61 6.37
C ASN A 181 14.15 21.12 7.07
N PHE A 182 12.95 20.79 6.50
CA PHE A 182 11.69 21.16 7.14
C PHE A 182 11.51 20.49 8.50
N VAL A 183 11.71 19.18 8.58
CA VAL A 183 11.44 18.39 9.78
C VAL A 183 12.41 18.72 10.92
N PHE A 184 13.71 18.79 10.63
CA PHE A 184 14.71 18.94 11.68
C PHE A 184 15.18 20.38 11.89
N ASP A 185 15.36 21.13 10.81
CA ASP A 185 15.94 22.47 10.92
C ASP A 185 14.87 23.55 11.17
N ILE A 186 13.65 23.35 10.64
CA ILE A 186 12.52 24.26 10.84
C ILE A 186 11.63 23.81 12.00
N CYS A 187 11.11 22.58 11.98
CA CYS A 187 10.21 22.06 13.00
C CYS A 187 10.89 21.64 14.28
N LYS A 188 12.24 21.48 14.28
CA LYS A 188 13.03 20.97 15.44
C LYS A 188 12.50 19.63 15.98
N ALA A 189 11.93 18.79 15.10
CA ALA A 189 11.41 17.49 15.47
C ALA A 189 12.55 16.55 15.93
N LYS A 190 12.24 15.67 16.89
CA LYS A 190 13.20 14.67 17.38
C LYS A 190 13.06 13.38 16.57
N LYS A 191 14.18 12.74 16.29
CA LYS A 191 14.24 11.42 15.65
C LYS A 191 13.90 10.32 16.67
N ASP A 192 12.63 10.21 17.05
CA ASP A 192 12.16 9.33 18.13
C ASP A 192 11.16 8.25 17.65
N TRP A 193 10.87 8.18 16.35
CA TRP A 193 10.14 7.08 15.74
C TRP A 193 11.11 5.93 15.42
N ASN A 194 11.03 4.84 16.19
CA ASN A 194 11.91 3.68 16.06
C ASN A 194 11.11 2.38 16.20
N ILE A 195 11.16 1.57 15.16
CA ILE A 195 10.50 0.25 15.13
C ILE A 195 11.14 -0.72 16.15
N GLY A 196 12.39 -0.49 16.58
CA GLY A 196 13.10 -1.38 17.50
C GLY A 196 12.37 -1.65 18.82
N ASN A 197 11.74 -0.64 19.41
CA ASN A 197 10.99 -0.74 20.68
C ASN A 197 9.49 -1.05 20.49
N LEU A 198 9.02 -1.01 19.26
CA LEU A 198 7.60 -1.16 18.91
C LEU A 198 7.01 -2.54 19.26
N PRO A 199 7.73 -3.68 19.09
CA PRO A 199 7.18 -5.00 19.42
C PRO A 199 6.68 -5.09 20.87
N ASN A 200 7.51 -4.66 21.84
CA ASN A 200 7.16 -4.74 23.25
C ASN A 200 6.00 -3.81 23.62
N LYS A 201 5.99 -2.61 23.05
CA LYS A 201 4.87 -1.65 23.21
C LYS A 201 3.57 -2.23 22.69
N LEU A 202 3.54 -2.73 21.46
CA LEU A 202 2.33 -3.32 20.85
C LEU A 202 1.86 -4.57 21.62
N ILE A 203 2.77 -5.43 22.05
CA ILE A 203 2.44 -6.60 22.88
C ILE A 203 1.77 -6.16 24.19
N GLN A 204 2.27 -5.11 24.83
CA GLN A 204 1.68 -4.61 26.07
C GLN A 204 0.31 -3.97 25.83
N GLU A 205 0.16 -3.15 24.79
CA GLU A 205 -1.13 -2.57 24.39
C GLU A 205 -2.19 -3.64 24.08
N ILE A 206 -1.78 -4.74 23.42
CA ILE A 206 -2.67 -5.88 23.16
C ILE A 206 -3.07 -6.56 24.47
N LYS A 207 -2.14 -6.79 25.41
CA LYS A 207 -2.43 -7.38 26.72
C LYS A 207 -3.44 -6.56 27.49
N ASP A 208 -3.21 -5.23 27.55
CA ASP A 208 -4.07 -4.31 28.28
C ASP A 208 -5.47 -4.22 27.66
N THR A 209 -5.56 -4.26 26.32
CA THR A 209 -6.82 -4.22 25.57
C THR A 209 -7.63 -5.49 25.73
N VAL A 210 -6.98 -6.65 25.60
CA VAL A 210 -7.64 -7.96 25.55
C VAL A 210 -7.91 -8.51 26.95
N GLY A 211 -7.00 -8.29 27.89
CA GLY A 211 -7.11 -8.78 29.27
C GLY A 211 -7.24 -10.31 29.35
N ASP A 212 -8.30 -10.77 29.98
CA ASP A 212 -8.62 -12.19 30.16
C ASP A 212 -9.33 -12.83 28.95
N LYS A 213 -9.79 -12.01 28.02
CA LYS A 213 -10.57 -12.43 26.85
C LYS A 213 -9.72 -13.15 25.81
N ALA A 214 -10.40 -13.74 24.83
CA ALA A 214 -9.77 -14.41 23.69
C ALA A 214 -10.02 -13.65 22.38
N VAL A 215 -9.16 -13.90 21.41
CA VAL A 215 -9.17 -13.29 20.08
C VAL A 215 -9.36 -14.38 19.03
N ILE A 216 -10.25 -14.19 18.07
CA ILE A 216 -10.30 -14.96 16.83
C ILE A 216 -9.72 -14.14 15.70
N MET A 217 -8.97 -14.76 14.77
CA MET A 217 -8.32 -14.08 13.65
C MET A 217 -8.27 -14.96 12.40
N GLY A 218 -8.51 -14.36 11.24
CA GLY A 218 -8.25 -14.97 9.94
C GLY A 218 -6.73 -15.01 9.65
N ALA A 219 -6.19 -16.19 9.42
CA ALA A 219 -4.77 -16.40 9.13
C ALA A 219 -4.56 -16.66 7.64
N SER A 220 -4.40 -15.63 6.82
CA SER A 220 -4.21 -15.75 5.35
C SER A 220 -2.82 -16.30 4.95
N GLY A 221 -1.84 -16.31 5.87
CA GLY A 221 -0.45 -16.63 5.56
C GLY A 221 0.32 -15.51 4.84
N GLY A 222 -0.30 -14.36 4.61
CA GLY A 222 0.37 -13.14 4.18
C GLY A 222 1.20 -12.53 5.31
N VAL A 223 2.14 -11.62 4.99
CA VAL A 223 3.03 -11.01 5.99
C VAL A 223 2.25 -10.27 7.07
N ASP A 224 1.25 -9.45 6.71
CA ASP A 224 0.52 -8.62 7.65
C ASP A 224 -0.28 -9.45 8.65
N SER A 225 -1.06 -10.41 8.16
CA SER A 225 -1.81 -11.33 9.01
C SER A 225 -0.89 -12.17 9.91
N THR A 226 0.30 -12.57 9.42
CA THR A 226 1.25 -13.37 10.21
C THR A 226 1.93 -12.53 11.27
N VAL A 227 2.33 -11.29 10.97
CA VAL A 227 2.93 -10.36 11.95
C VAL A 227 1.90 -10.00 13.03
N ALA A 228 0.66 -9.65 12.64
CA ALA A 228 -0.41 -9.35 13.59
C ALA A 228 -0.71 -10.55 14.49
N ALA A 229 -0.87 -11.75 13.91
CA ALA A 229 -1.10 -12.97 14.67
C ALA A 229 0.05 -13.27 15.63
N THR A 230 1.31 -13.04 15.23
CA THR A 230 2.49 -13.25 16.08
C THR A 230 2.53 -12.29 17.27
N LEU A 231 2.20 -11.00 17.07
CA LEU A 231 2.08 -10.03 18.14
C LEU A 231 0.99 -10.44 19.14
N ILE A 232 -0.19 -10.78 18.65
CA ILE A 232 -1.32 -11.22 19.48
C ILE A 232 -0.94 -12.52 20.22
N HIS A 233 -0.32 -13.48 19.54
CA HIS A 233 0.14 -14.73 20.17
C HIS A 233 1.17 -14.49 21.28
N LYS A 234 2.13 -13.61 21.06
CA LYS A 234 3.10 -13.22 22.11
C LYS A 234 2.44 -12.51 23.28
N ALA A 235 1.35 -11.77 23.05
CA ALA A 235 0.61 -11.07 24.10
C ALA A 235 -0.27 -11.99 24.93
N ILE A 236 -1.06 -12.87 24.30
CA ILE A 236 -2.13 -13.63 24.97
C ILE A 236 -2.01 -15.16 24.85
N GLY A 237 -1.00 -15.67 24.15
CA GLY A 237 -0.68 -17.08 24.05
C GLY A 237 -1.85 -17.93 23.47
N ARG A 238 -2.27 -18.91 24.23
CA ARG A 238 -3.35 -19.85 23.84
C ARG A 238 -4.75 -19.23 23.71
N LYS A 239 -4.94 -17.98 24.10
CA LYS A 239 -6.23 -17.27 23.91
C LYS A 239 -6.41 -16.74 22.47
N LEU A 240 -5.42 -16.89 21.58
CA LEU A 240 -5.56 -16.62 20.16
C LEU A 240 -6.03 -17.85 19.40
N HIS A 241 -7.11 -17.71 18.64
CA HIS A 241 -7.70 -18.70 17.75
C HIS A 241 -7.52 -18.26 16.31
N CYS A 242 -6.68 -18.94 15.54
CA CYS A 242 -6.40 -18.62 14.12
C CYS A 242 -7.20 -19.54 13.21
N VAL A 243 -7.92 -18.98 12.25
CA VAL A 243 -8.69 -19.70 11.24
C VAL A 243 -8.06 -19.48 9.88
N PHE A 244 -7.59 -20.57 9.25
CA PHE A 244 -7.14 -20.56 7.86
C PHE A 244 -8.23 -21.17 6.98
N ILE A 245 -8.69 -20.41 5.98
CA ILE A 245 -9.70 -20.85 5.01
C ILE A 245 -9.00 -21.09 3.67
N ASP A 246 -9.09 -22.35 3.22
CA ASP A 246 -8.69 -22.71 1.86
C ASP A 246 -9.89 -22.54 0.93
N HIS A 247 -9.82 -21.54 0.07
CA HIS A 247 -10.83 -21.28 -0.95
C HIS A 247 -10.55 -22.00 -2.28
N GLY A 248 -9.53 -22.88 -2.33
CA GLY A 248 -9.17 -23.67 -3.50
C GLY A 248 -8.33 -22.95 -4.55
N MET A 249 -8.30 -21.61 -4.55
CA MET A 249 -7.58 -20.78 -5.53
C MET A 249 -6.26 -20.23 -4.98
N ILE A 250 -5.69 -20.87 -3.96
CA ILE A 250 -4.34 -20.59 -3.47
C ILE A 250 -3.29 -21.32 -4.32
N ARG A 251 -2.02 -20.97 -4.16
CA ARG A 251 -0.91 -21.61 -4.86
C ARG A 251 -0.80 -23.10 -4.53
N LYS A 252 -0.15 -23.86 -5.40
CA LYS A 252 0.14 -25.28 -5.18
C LYS A 252 0.79 -25.49 -3.80
N SER A 253 0.27 -26.42 -3.02
CA SER A 253 0.76 -26.80 -1.68
C SER A 253 0.78 -25.67 -0.63
N GLU A 254 0.17 -24.52 -0.91
CA GLU A 254 0.22 -23.36 -0.03
C GLU A 254 -0.50 -23.61 1.31
N ALA A 255 -1.68 -24.21 1.31
CA ALA A 255 -2.41 -24.52 2.54
C ALA A 255 -1.54 -25.29 3.53
N LYS A 256 -0.91 -26.37 3.05
CA LYS A 256 0.02 -27.19 3.85
C LYS A 256 1.21 -26.37 4.37
N SER A 257 1.77 -25.52 3.52
CA SER A 257 2.89 -24.64 3.87
C SER A 257 2.51 -23.63 4.96
N VAL A 258 1.35 -22.97 4.83
CA VAL A 258 0.85 -22.01 5.82
C VAL A 258 0.61 -22.69 7.16
N MET A 259 -0.12 -23.81 7.16
CA MET A 259 -0.41 -24.56 8.39
C MET A 259 0.87 -25.02 9.10
N ASN A 260 1.86 -25.51 8.35
CA ASN A 260 3.15 -25.91 8.92
C ASN A 260 3.93 -24.72 9.51
N ARG A 261 3.90 -23.55 8.86
CA ARG A 261 4.54 -22.34 9.38
C ARG A 261 3.93 -21.89 10.71
N PHE A 262 2.61 -21.84 10.81
CA PHE A 262 1.94 -21.49 12.07
C PHE A 262 2.20 -22.53 13.19
N LYS A 263 2.25 -23.83 12.86
CA LYS A 263 2.65 -24.87 13.82
C LYS A 263 4.08 -24.65 14.33
N LYS A 264 5.05 -24.36 13.43
CA LYS A 264 6.45 -24.06 13.81
C LYS A 264 6.56 -22.78 14.68
N LEU A 265 5.66 -21.83 14.50
CA LEU A 265 5.56 -20.63 15.35
C LEU A 265 4.79 -20.89 16.66
N ASN A 266 4.48 -22.17 16.97
CA ASN A 266 3.84 -22.64 18.21
C ASN A 266 2.39 -22.16 18.44
N PHE A 267 1.66 -21.85 17.34
CA PHE A 267 0.25 -21.54 17.43
C PHE A 267 -0.55 -22.82 17.78
N LYS A 268 -1.20 -22.83 18.96
CA LYS A 268 -1.90 -24.03 19.48
C LYS A 268 -3.33 -24.14 18.96
N ASN A 269 -4.05 -23.03 18.81
CA ASN A 269 -5.42 -23.00 18.34
C ASN A 269 -5.47 -22.55 16.88
N LEU A 270 -5.12 -23.45 15.98
CA LEU A 270 -5.10 -23.25 14.54
C LEU A 270 -6.13 -24.17 13.88
N TYR A 271 -7.10 -23.57 13.19
CA TYR A 271 -8.21 -24.26 12.55
C TYR A 271 -8.10 -24.15 11.04
N PHE A 272 -8.13 -25.29 10.37
CA PHE A 272 -8.20 -25.37 8.91
C PHE A 272 -9.65 -25.56 8.48
N VAL A 273 -10.08 -24.78 7.48
CA VAL A 273 -11.41 -24.88 6.86
C VAL A 273 -11.21 -25.04 5.35
N ASP A 274 -11.48 -26.23 4.84
CA ASP A 274 -11.58 -26.43 3.39
C ASP A 274 -12.95 -25.96 2.91
N ALA A 275 -12.98 -24.91 2.16
CA ALA A 275 -14.17 -24.33 1.53
C ALA A 275 -14.08 -24.32 0.00
N SER A 276 -13.07 -24.98 -0.58
CA SER A 276 -12.76 -24.97 -2.01
C SER A 276 -13.98 -25.25 -2.89
N LYS A 277 -14.77 -26.28 -2.56
CA LYS A 277 -15.99 -26.65 -3.29
C LYS A 277 -17.05 -25.54 -3.30
N ILE A 278 -17.21 -24.81 -2.19
CA ILE A 278 -18.21 -23.72 -2.08
C ILE A 278 -17.79 -22.55 -2.96
N PHE A 279 -16.53 -22.15 -2.90
CA PHE A 279 -16.02 -21.05 -3.70
C PHE A 279 -16.09 -21.35 -5.21
N LEU A 280 -15.62 -22.51 -5.63
CA LEU A 280 -15.62 -22.92 -7.04
C LEU A 280 -17.03 -23.00 -7.60
N LYS A 281 -17.99 -23.57 -6.86
CA LYS A 281 -19.40 -23.62 -7.27
C LYS A 281 -20.00 -22.22 -7.44
N ARG A 282 -19.69 -21.28 -6.56
CA ARG A 282 -20.20 -19.89 -6.66
C ARG A 282 -19.57 -19.09 -7.80
N LEU A 283 -18.37 -19.47 -8.25
CA LEU A 283 -17.66 -18.86 -9.36
C LEU A 283 -18.00 -19.50 -10.71
N GLU A 284 -18.81 -20.54 -10.71
CA GLU A 284 -19.23 -21.20 -11.94
C GLU A 284 -19.90 -20.19 -12.89
N ASN A 285 -19.43 -20.17 -14.14
CA ASN A 285 -19.87 -19.24 -15.19
C ASN A 285 -19.63 -17.73 -14.93
N VAL A 286 -18.83 -17.36 -13.94
CA VAL A 286 -18.45 -15.98 -13.67
C VAL A 286 -17.14 -15.65 -14.39
N SER A 287 -17.20 -14.66 -15.31
CA SER A 287 -16.03 -14.17 -16.07
C SER A 287 -15.63 -12.74 -15.72
N ASP A 288 -16.56 -11.93 -15.20
CA ASP A 288 -16.30 -10.54 -14.84
C ASP A 288 -15.41 -10.44 -13.59
N PRO A 289 -14.30 -9.70 -13.65
CA PRO A 289 -13.34 -9.61 -12.55
C PRO A 289 -13.94 -9.06 -11.25
N GLU A 290 -14.79 -8.05 -11.34
CA GLU A 290 -15.40 -7.43 -10.15
C GLU A 290 -16.43 -8.36 -9.50
N LYS A 291 -17.19 -9.11 -10.30
CA LYS A 291 -18.10 -10.14 -9.79
C LYS A 291 -17.32 -11.26 -9.10
N LYS A 292 -16.20 -11.73 -9.69
CA LYS A 292 -15.32 -12.72 -9.05
C LYS A 292 -14.88 -12.23 -7.65
N ARG A 293 -14.35 -11.02 -7.56
CA ARG A 293 -13.88 -10.42 -6.30
C ARG A 293 -14.98 -10.32 -5.26
N LYS A 294 -16.17 -9.83 -5.65
CA LYS A 294 -17.34 -9.72 -4.76
C LYS A 294 -17.81 -11.08 -4.25
N ILE A 295 -17.95 -12.07 -5.12
CA ILE A 295 -18.38 -13.42 -4.74
C ILE A 295 -17.37 -14.04 -3.78
N ILE A 296 -16.07 -13.95 -4.08
CA ILE A 296 -15.02 -14.50 -3.23
C ILE A 296 -15.04 -13.81 -1.87
N GLY A 297 -15.11 -12.48 -1.84
CA GLY A 297 -15.16 -11.71 -0.61
C GLY A 297 -16.35 -12.07 0.26
N HIS A 298 -17.58 -12.08 -0.28
CA HIS A 298 -18.78 -12.46 0.46
C HIS A 298 -18.72 -13.90 0.96
N THR A 299 -18.27 -14.84 0.12
CA THR A 299 -18.16 -16.25 0.51
C THR A 299 -17.15 -16.43 1.65
N PHE A 300 -16.05 -15.67 1.60
CA PHE A 300 -15.04 -15.72 2.66
C PHE A 300 -15.62 -15.27 4.00
N ILE A 301 -16.40 -14.18 4.01
CA ILE A 301 -17.07 -13.70 5.24
C ILE A 301 -18.02 -14.75 5.77
N GLU A 302 -18.91 -15.29 4.95
CA GLU A 302 -19.89 -16.30 5.38
C GLU A 302 -19.22 -17.55 5.98
N VAL A 303 -18.14 -18.05 5.34
CA VAL A 303 -17.39 -19.19 5.83
C VAL A 303 -16.70 -18.86 7.15
N PHE A 304 -16.11 -17.66 7.25
CA PHE A 304 -15.45 -17.22 8.47
C PHE A 304 -16.45 -17.06 9.62
N GLU A 305 -17.58 -16.38 9.40
CA GLU A 305 -18.64 -16.20 10.40
C GLU A 305 -19.22 -17.54 10.91
N LYS A 306 -19.41 -18.50 9.98
CA LYS A 306 -19.85 -19.84 10.38
C LYS A 306 -18.85 -20.49 11.34
N LYS A 307 -17.55 -20.37 11.04
CA LYS A 307 -16.49 -20.91 11.90
C LYS A 307 -16.36 -20.16 13.21
N GLU A 308 -16.48 -18.83 13.19
CA GLU A 308 -16.50 -17.96 14.36
C GLU A 308 -17.60 -18.37 15.32
N LYS A 309 -18.86 -18.47 14.86
CA LYS A 309 -20.00 -18.91 15.69
C LYS A 309 -19.81 -20.27 16.31
N GLN A 310 -19.15 -21.22 15.59
CA GLN A 310 -18.80 -22.51 16.15
C GLN A 310 -17.77 -22.40 17.28
N LEU A 311 -16.76 -21.53 17.10
CA LEU A 311 -15.71 -21.33 18.09
C LEU A 311 -16.21 -20.51 19.30
N GLU A 312 -17.06 -19.50 19.10
CA GLU A 312 -17.69 -18.75 20.20
C GLU A 312 -18.54 -19.63 21.11
N LYS A 313 -19.28 -20.60 20.55
CA LYS A 313 -20.03 -21.59 21.34
C LYS A 313 -19.09 -22.46 22.20
N LYS A 314 -17.94 -22.82 21.67
CA LYS A 314 -16.95 -23.65 22.37
C LYS A 314 -16.09 -22.84 23.35
N PHE A 315 -15.83 -21.59 23.04
CA PHE A 315 -14.98 -20.66 23.79
C PHE A 315 -15.70 -19.31 23.99
N PRO A 316 -16.62 -19.22 24.98
CA PRO A 316 -17.46 -18.02 25.17
C PRO A 316 -16.70 -16.73 25.51
N ASN A 317 -15.44 -16.84 25.88
CA ASN A 317 -14.57 -15.70 26.18
C ASN A 317 -13.91 -15.07 24.93
N ILE A 318 -14.20 -15.56 23.71
CA ILE A 318 -13.84 -14.88 22.47
C ILE A 318 -14.66 -13.59 22.39
N LYS A 319 -14.00 -12.42 22.44
CA LYS A 319 -14.63 -11.08 22.40
C LYS A 319 -13.98 -10.16 21.39
N PHE A 320 -12.90 -10.57 20.74
CA PHE A 320 -12.17 -9.77 19.78
C PHE A 320 -11.98 -10.48 18.45
N LEU A 321 -12.06 -9.70 17.36
CA LEU A 321 -11.62 -10.08 16.03
C LEU A 321 -10.27 -9.42 15.74
N GLY A 322 -9.22 -10.22 15.59
CA GLY A 322 -7.91 -9.76 15.16
C GLY A 322 -7.86 -9.53 13.65
N GLN A 323 -7.32 -8.41 13.22
CA GLN A 323 -7.11 -8.08 11.81
C GLN A 323 -5.70 -7.59 11.55
N GLY A 324 -5.16 -7.93 10.38
CA GLY A 324 -3.85 -7.46 9.90
C GLY A 324 -3.94 -6.17 9.09
N THR A 325 -4.92 -5.32 9.35
CA THR A 325 -5.08 -4.00 8.71
C THR A 325 -3.84 -3.16 8.93
N ILE A 326 -3.32 -2.56 7.86
CA ILE A 326 -2.18 -1.65 7.89
C ILE A 326 -2.62 -0.21 7.61
N TYR A 327 -1.72 0.75 7.82
CA TYR A 327 -2.06 2.17 7.71
C TYR A 327 -2.65 2.59 6.35
N PRO A 328 -2.14 2.16 5.19
CA PRO A 328 -2.78 2.45 3.90
C PRO A 328 -4.23 1.97 3.79
N ASP A 329 -4.53 0.76 4.29
CA ASP A 329 -5.89 0.19 4.26
C ASP A 329 -6.88 1.05 5.05
N ARG A 330 -6.44 1.58 6.20
CA ARG A 330 -7.24 2.46 7.05
C ARG A 330 -7.56 3.78 6.37
N ILE A 331 -6.59 4.38 5.66
CA ILE A 331 -6.80 5.64 4.94
C ILE A 331 -7.75 5.44 3.77
N GLU A 332 -7.59 4.36 3.00
CA GLU A 332 -8.46 4.03 1.87
C GLU A 332 -9.91 3.82 2.32
N SER A 333 -10.10 3.19 3.48
CA SER A 333 -11.44 2.97 4.06
C SER A 333 -12.10 4.24 4.60
N ALA A 334 -11.32 5.25 4.98
CA ALA A 334 -11.81 6.51 5.56
C ALA A 334 -12.16 7.59 4.52
N GLN A 335 -11.90 7.37 3.23
CA GLN A 335 -12.15 8.35 2.17
C GLN A 335 -13.57 8.21 1.59
N PRO A 336 -14.49 9.15 1.83
CA PRO A 336 -15.79 9.19 1.17
C PRO A 336 -15.71 9.94 -0.18
N SER A 337 -14.82 9.58 -1.08
CA SER A 337 -14.82 10.20 -2.41
C SER A 337 -15.52 9.31 -3.43
N LYS A 338 -16.67 9.79 -3.94
CA LYS A 338 -17.45 9.15 -5.03
C LYS A 338 -16.63 8.86 -6.31
N GLN A 339 -15.44 9.44 -6.46
CA GLN A 339 -14.56 9.25 -7.61
C GLN A 339 -13.43 8.22 -7.36
N ALA A 340 -12.95 8.06 -6.13
CA ALA A 340 -11.94 7.04 -5.78
C ALA A 340 -12.54 5.64 -5.63
N SER A 341 -13.85 5.51 -5.41
CA SER A 341 -14.56 4.23 -5.24
C SER A 341 -14.61 3.36 -6.51
N LYS A 342 -14.27 3.92 -7.69
CA LYS A 342 -14.24 3.15 -8.95
C LYS A 342 -12.96 2.37 -9.19
N ILE A 343 -11.88 2.60 -8.43
CA ILE A 343 -10.56 2.02 -8.75
C ILE A 343 -10.11 0.91 -7.78
N LYS A 344 -10.59 0.87 -6.53
CA LYS A 344 -10.13 -0.17 -5.56
C LYS A 344 -11.20 -0.57 -4.55
N SER A 345 -11.91 -1.64 -4.84
CA SER A 345 -12.80 -2.37 -3.91
C SER A 345 -12.10 -3.58 -3.23
N HIS A 346 -10.78 -3.52 -2.90
CA HIS A 346 -10.02 -4.76 -3.00
C HIS A 346 -9.36 -5.33 -1.75
N HIS A 347 -9.31 -4.68 -0.58
CA HIS A 347 -8.58 -5.28 0.53
C HIS A 347 -9.26 -5.27 1.90
N ASN A 348 -10.31 -4.50 2.12
CA ASN A 348 -11.13 -4.63 3.33
C ASN A 348 -12.54 -5.00 2.93
N VAL A 349 -12.79 -6.29 2.90
CA VAL A 349 -14.14 -6.82 2.88
C VAL A 349 -14.88 -6.20 4.07
N THR A 350 -15.95 -5.50 3.79
CA THR A 350 -16.85 -4.88 4.76
C THR A 350 -17.06 -5.83 5.93
N LEU A 351 -16.74 -5.39 7.14
CA LEU A 351 -17.05 -6.15 8.35
C LEU A 351 -18.55 -6.50 8.32
N PRO A 352 -18.92 -7.71 8.73
CA PRO A 352 -20.32 -8.10 8.83
C PRO A 352 -21.07 -7.09 9.67
N GLN A 353 -22.18 -6.54 9.16
CA GLN A 353 -22.99 -5.52 9.84
C GLN A 353 -23.55 -5.95 11.22
N LYS A 354 -23.39 -7.22 11.61
CA LYS A 354 -23.88 -7.82 12.86
C LYS A 354 -22.81 -8.43 13.75
N MET A 355 -21.52 -8.13 13.53
CA MET A 355 -20.45 -8.66 14.37
C MET A 355 -20.51 -8.06 15.79
N LYS A 356 -20.60 -8.91 16.80
CA LYS A 356 -20.56 -8.52 18.23
C LYS A 356 -19.13 -8.37 18.77
N LEU A 357 -18.11 -8.82 17.98
CA LEU A 357 -16.71 -8.79 18.39
C LEU A 357 -16.11 -7.39 18.23
N LYS A 358 -15.28 -7.00 19.19
CA LYS A 358 -14.45 -5.78 19.07
C LYS A 358 -13.28 -6.03 18.13
N VAL A 359 -13.00 -5.09 17.24
CA VAL A 359 -11.87 -5.22 16.31
C VAL A 359 -10.55 -4.90 17.00
N LEU A 360 -9.53 -5.74 16.79
CA LEU A 360 -8.17 -5.57 17.28
C LEU A 360 -7.22 -5.51 16.08
N GLU A 361 -6.65 -4.34 15.82
CA GLU A 361 -5.81 -4.03 14.66
C GLU A 361 -4.40 -3.57 15.09
N PRO A 362 -3.51 -4.49 15.44
CA PRO A 362 -2.18 -4.13 15.96
C PRO A 362 -1.31 -3.34 15.00
N LEU A 363 -1.55 -3.46 13.69
CA LEU A 363 -0.71 -2.89 12.63
C LEU A 363 -1.30 -1.65 11.97
N LYS A 364 -2.46 -1.17 12.44
CA LYS A 364 -3.23 -0.08 11.80
C LYS A 364 -2.47 1.25 11.61
N GLU A 365 -1.41 1.46 12.36
CA GLU A 365 -0.57 2.66 12.27
C GLU A 365 0.73 2.44 11.47
N LEU A 366 0.95 1.25 10.89
CA LEU A 366 2.20 0.87 10.23
C LEU A 366 2.06 0.78 8.73
N TYR A 367 3.09 1.23 8.01
CA TYR A 367 3.26 0.97 6.59
C TYR A 367 3.80 -0.45 6.34
N LYS A 368 3.70 -0.92 5.11
CA LYS A 368 4.12 -2.28 4.72
C LYS A 368 5.58 -2.60 5.02
N ASP A 369 6.46 -1.65 4.79
CA ASP A 369 7.89 -1.76 5.10
C ASP A 369 8.15 -1.78 6.61
N GLU A 370 7.44 -0.95 7.39
CA GLU A 370 7.49 -0.99 8.85
C GLU A 370 6.97 -2.32 9.42
N VAL A 371 5.93 -2.91 8.79
CA VAL A 371 5.43 -4.26 9.15
C VAL A 371 6.49 -5.33 8.86
N ARG A 372 7.22 -5.23 7.75
CA ARG A 372 8.32 -6.16 7.45
C ARG A 372 9.46 -6.04 8.48
N GLU A 373 9.89 -4.82 8.79
CA GLU A 373 10.89 -4.59 9.82
C GLU A 373 10.44 -5.12 11.20
N LEU A 374 9.18 -4.88 11.56
CA LEU A 374 8.56 -5.45 12.77
C LEU A 374 8.58 -6.98 12.74
N GLY A 375 8.30 -7.60 11.60
CA GLY A 375 8.40 -9.04 11.39
C GLY A 375 9.80 -9.59 11.66
N GLU A 376 10.84 -8.88 11.20
CA GLU A 376 12.23 -9.24 11.50
C GLU A 376 12.55 -9.11 12.99
N LYS A 377 12.13 -8.04 13.65
CA LYS A 377 12.28 -7.86 15.11
C LYS A 377 11.53 -8.95 15.90
N LEU A 378 10.43 -9.46 15.37
CA LEU A 378 9.71 -10.60 15.96
C LEU A 378 10.38 -11.94 15.64
N LYS A 379 11.51 -11.96 14.92
CA LYS A 379 12.26 -13.14 14.47
C LYS A 379 11.46 -14.08 13.56
N LEU A 380 10.60 -13.50 12.73
CA LEU A 380 9.91 -14.26 11.70
C LEU A 380 10.88 -14.65 10.58
N PRO A 381 10.75 -15.86 10.00
CA PRO A 381 11.58 -16.27 8.85
C PRO A 381 11.47 -15.29 7.68
N LYS A 382 12.60 -15.00 7.01
CA LYS A 382 12.67 -14.11 5.84
C LYS A 382 11.64 -14.49 4.75
N GLN A 383 11.43 -15.78 4.52
CA GLN A 383 10.44 -16.30 3.56
C GLN A 383 8.98 -15.88 3.87
N ILE A 384 8.68 -15.48 5.11
CA ILE A 384 7.37 -14.91 5.49
C ILE A 384 7.39 -13.41 5.29
N VAL A 385 8.41 -12.73 5.79
CA VAL A 385 8.54 -11.26 5.80
C VAL A 385 8.64 -10.69 4.38
N TYR A 386 9.44 -11.33 3.52
CA TYR A 386 9.71 -10.89 2.15
C TYR A 386 8.93 -11.66 1.09
N ARG A 387 7.86 -12.33 1.50
CA ARG A 387 6.98 -12.99 0.55
C ARG A 387 6.39 -11.99 -0.44
N HIS A 388 6.35 -12.38 -1.73
CA HIS A 388 5.65 -11.61 -2.75
C HIS A 388 4.17 -11.40 -2.38
N PRO A 389 3.59 -10.24 -2.68
CA PRO A 389 2.16 -10.03 -2.53
C PRO A 389 1.36 -11.12 -3.25
N PHE A 390 0.28 -11.57 -2.60
CA PHE A 390 -0.65 -12.51 -3.19
C PHE A 390 -2.07 -12.00 -2.88
N PRO A 391 -2.91 -11.80 -3.90
CA PRO A 391 -4.21 -11.17 -3.72
C PRO A 391 -5.19 -12.06 -2.96
N GLY A 392 -6.15 -11.45 -2.24
CA GLY A 392 -7.19 -12.18 -1.52
C GLY A 392 -8.00 -13.14 -2.40
N PRO A 393 -8.41 -12.77 -3.64
CA PRO A 393 -9.07 -13.69 -4.57
C PRO A 393 -8.18 -14.83 -5.10
N GLY A 394 -6.90 -14.82 -4.80
CA GLY A 394 -5.97 -15.86 -5.21
C GLY A 394 -5.78 -15.93 -6.73
N LEU A 395 -5.64 -17.15 -7.23
CA LEU A 395 -5.43 -17.43 -8.65
C LEU A 395 -6.68 -17.15 -9.51
N ALA A 396 -7.86 -16.94 -8.91
CA ALA A 396 -9.08 -16.63 -9.67
C ALA A 396 -8.94 -15.39 -10.56
N ILE A 397 -8.20 -14.37 -10.12
CA ILE A 397 -7.96 -13.13 -10.88
C ILE A 397 -6.71 -13.20 -11.77
N ARG A 398 -6.12 -14.37 -11.87
CA ARG A 398 -5.03 -14.70 -12.80
C ARG A 398 -5.46 -15.69 -13.88
N ILE A 399 -6.74 -16.11 -13.86
CA ILE A 399 -7.42 -16.81 -14.94
C ILE A 399 -8.36 -15.81 -15.58
N LEU A 400 -8.00 -15.29 -16.75
CA LEU A 400 -8.84 -14.35 -17.47
C LEU A 400 -10.14 -15.05 -17.91
N GLY A 401 -11.29 -14.48 -17.53
CA GLY A 401 -12.58 -15.10 -17.80
C GLY A 401 -12.97 -16.19 -16.79
N LYS A 402 -13.67 -17.25 -17.23
CA LYS A 402 -14.26 -18.27 -16.34
C LYS A 402 -13.19 -19.10 -15.63
N VAL A 403 -13.34 -19.25 -14.30
CA VAL A 403 -12.53 -20.14 -13.49
C VAL A 403 -13.08 -21.57 -13.59
N THR A 404 -12.24 -22.52 -14.01
CA THR A 404 -12.55 -23.95 -14.03
C THR A 404 -11.48 -24.72 -13.30
N ASN A 405 -11.79 -25.94 -12.84
CA ASN A 405 -10.81 -26.80 -12.19
C ASN A 405 -9.59 -27.07 -13.10
N GLU A 406 -9.83 -27.37 -14.38
CA GLU A 406 -8.76 -27.58 -15.37
C GLU A 406 -7.81 -26.39 -15.44
N ARG A 407 -8.35 -25.19 -15.67
CA ARG A 407 -7.55 -23.95 -15.80
C ARG A 407 -6.80 -23.61 -14.50
N LEU A 408 -7.44 -23.88 -13.38
CA LEU A 408 -6.85 -23.64 -12.07
C LEU A 408 -5.66 -24.57 -11.80
N GLU A 409 -5.77 -25.85 -12.11
CA GLU A 409 -4.65 -26.78 -11.95
C GLU A 409 -3.50 -26.46 -12.91
N ILE A 410 -3.78 -26.16 -14.17
CA ILE A 410 -2.78 -25.68 -15.15
C ILE A 410 -2.04 -24.46 -14.59
N LEU A 411 -2.77 -23.47 -14.09
CA LEU A 411 -2.16 -22.26 -13.56
C LEU A 411 -1.35 -22.49 -12.28
N LYS A 412 -1.83 -23.37 -11.38
CA LYS A 412 -1.08 -23.76 -10.17
C LYS A 412 0.27 -24.40 -10.49
N GLU A 413 0.30 -25.30 -11.49
CA GLU A 413 1.54 -25.93 -11.92
C GLU A 413 2.50 -24.91 -12.56
N ALA A 414 2.02 -24.07 -13.48
CA ALA A 414 2.83 -23.06 -14.15
C ALA A 414 3.38 -22.02 -13.15
N ASP A 415 2.55 -21.51 -12.22
CA ASP A 415 2.99 -20.57 -11.19
C ASP A 415 4.02 -21.21 -10.23
N ALA A 416 3.87 -22.49 -9.90
CA ALA A 416 4.82 -23.21 -9.06
C ALA A 416 6.19 -23.32 -9.72
N ILE A 417 6.26 -23.70 -11.01
CA ILE A 417 7.51 -23.76 -11.78
C ILE A 417 8.17 -22.39 -11.84
N PHE A 418 7.41 -21.34 -12.15
CA PHE A 418 7.93 -19.98 -12.21
C PHE A 418 8.53 -19.54 -10.87
N MET A 419 7.82 -19.74 -9.76
CA MET A 419 8.33 -19.40 -8.43
C MET A 419 9.54 -20.23 -8.02
N GLU A 420 9.59 -21.48 -8.40
CA GLU A 420 10.71 -22.39 -8.11
C GLU A 420 11.99 -21.92 -8.84
N GLU A 421 11.90 -21.65 -10.14
CA GLU A 421 13.07 -21.24 -10.94
C GLU A 421 13.56 -19.85 -10.54
N LEU A 422 12.69 -18.90 -10.20
CA LEU A 422 13.09 -17.61 -9.64
C LEU A 422 13.89 -17.76 -8.35
N LYS A 423 13.50 -18.71 -7.47
CA LYS A 423 14.22 -18.96 -6.21
C LYS A 423 15.57 -19.64 -6.46
N LYS A 424 15.62 -20.65 -7.35
CA LYS A 424 16.87 -21.36 -7.70
C LYS A 424 17.90 -20.43 -8.36
N ALA A 425 17.44 -19.42 -9.08
CA ALA A 425 18.26 -18.45 -9.76
C ALA A 425 18.58 -17.18 -8.94
N ASP A 426 18.18 -17.13 -7.66
CA ASP A 426 18.32 -15.95 -6.79
C ASP A 426 17.68 -14.66 -7.35
N TYR A 427 16.61 -14.81 -8.15
CA TYR A 427 15.83 -13.68 -8.68
C TYR A 427 14.56 -13.40 -7.90
N TYR A 428 14.12 -14.28 -7.00
CA TYR A 428 12.90 -14.10 -6.23
C TYR A 428 12.91 -12.80 -5.41
N ASP A 429 14.00 -12.51 -4.71
CA ASP A 429 14.13 -11.32 -3.87
C ASP A 429 14.49 -10.04 -4.68
N LYS A 430 14.88 -10.17 -5.96
CA LYS A 430 15.19 -9.04 -6.85
C LYS A 430 13.94 -8.42 -7.49
N VAL A 431 12.81 -9.11 -7.49
CA VAL A 431 11.56 -8.64 -8.04
C VAL A 431 10.55 -8.38 -6.91
N TRP A 432 9.73 -7.35 -7.08
CA TRP A 432 8.71 -7.00 -6.09
C TRP A 432 7.56 -7.99 -6.06
N GLN A 433 7.13 -8.45 -7.26
CA GLN A 433 6.11 -9.47 -7.44
C GLN A 433 6.35 -10.21 -8.75
N ALA A 434 6.17 -11.53 -8.73
CA ALA A 434 6.12 -12.37 -9.91
C ALA A 434 4.87 -13.24 -9.87
N LEU A 435 4.27 -13.50 -11.03
CA LEU A 435 3.05 -14.27 -11.18
C LEU A 435 2.96 -14.90 -12.57
N ALA A 436 2.27 -16.03 -12.65
CA ALA A 436 1.75 -16.57 -13.90
C ALA A 436 0.26 -16.24 -14.02
N ALA A 437 -0.22 -16.03 -15.25
CA ALA A 437 -1.63 -15.87 -15.59
C ALA A 437 -2.01 -16.78 -16.74
N LEU A 438 -3.24 -17.30 -16.75
CA LEU A 438 -3.76 -18.15 -17.81
C LEU A 438 -4.70 -17.36 -18.71
N PHE A 439 -4.37 -17.32 -20.00
CA PHE A 439 -5.25 -16.78 -21.03
C PHE A 439 -6.12 -17.90 -21.57
N PRO A 440 -7.45 -17.76 -21.55
CA PRO A 440 -8.39 -18.81 -21.94
C PRO A 440 -8.52 -18.94 -23.47
N ILE A 441 -7.46 -18.62 -24.16
CA ILE A 441 -7.34 -18.72 -25.63
C ILE A 441 -6.44 -19.90 -25.92
N LYS A 442 -6.90 -20.79 -26.80
CA LYS A 442 -6.10 -21.91 -27.26
C LYS A 442 -5.39 -21.56 -28.55
N THR A 443 -4.14 -21.94 -28.66
CA THR A 443 -3.30 -21.73 -29.82
C THR A 443 -2.83 -23.04 -30.41
N VAL A 444 -2.48 -23.00 -31.70
CA VAL A 444 -1.92 -24.17 -32.37
C VAL A 444 -0.47 -24.35 -31.93
N GLY A 445 -0.09 -25.57 -31.64
CA GLY A 445 1.28 -26.01 -31.37
C GLY A 445 1.54 -27.37 -31.99
N VAL A 446 2.79 -27.82 -31.90
CA VAL A 446 3.20 -29.15 -32.34
C VAL A 446 3.96 -29.82 -31.19
N LYS A 447 3.51 -31.00 -30.77
CA LYS A 447 4.19 -31.82 -29.76
C LYS A 447 4.26 -33.27 -30.27
N GLY A 448 5.50 -33.78 -30.45
CA GLY A 448 5.73 -35.14 -30.93
C GLY A 448 5.00 -35.43 -32.27
N ASP A 449 5.26 -34.57 -33.28
CA ASP A 449 4.64 -34.65 -34.62
C ASP A 449 3.11 -34.51 -34.70
N ALA A 450 2.45 -34.31 -33.57
CA ALA A 450 1.01 -34.08 -33.50
C ALA A 450 0.69 -32.60 -33.30
N ARG A 451 -0.34 -32.13 -34.04
CA ARG A 451 -0.89 -30.78 -33.81
C ARG A 451 -1.62 -30.73 -32.47
N THR A 452 -1.30 -29.74 -31.64
CA THR A 452 -1.97 -29.48 -30.37
C THR A 452 -2.77 -28.18 -30.42
N TYR A 453 -3.78 -28.07 -29.55
CA TYR A 453 -4.61 -26.87 -29.41
C TYR A 453 -4.80 -26.61 -27.91
N GLU A 454 -3.88 -25.80 -27.32
CA GLU A 454 -3.72 -25.67 -25.88
C GLU A 454 -3.62 -24.19 -25.46
N TYR A 455 -3.67 -23.95 -24.14
CA TYR A 455 -3.70 -22.61 -23.56
C TYR A 455 -2.35 -21.87 -23.62
N ILE A 456 -2.43 -20.55 -23.43
CA ILE A 456 -1.29 -19.64 -23.25
C ILE A 456 -1.12 -19.35 -21.75
N ILE A 457 0.12 -19.44 -21.27
CA ILE A 457 0.53 -18.91 -19.96
C ILE A 457 1.31 -17.62 -20.18
N SER A 458 0.89 -16.56 -19.50
CA SER A 458 1.67 -15.32 -19.42
C SER A 458 2.44 -15.28 -18.10
N LEU A 459 3.72 -14.99 -18.18
CA LEU A 459 4.59 -14.72 -17.05
C LEU A 459 4.72 -13.21 -16.87
N ARG A 460 4.62 -12.73 -15.66
CA ARG A 460 4.83 -11.33 -15.31
C ARG A 460 5.69 -11.21 -14.07
N ALA A 461 6.80 -10.47 -14.16
CA ALA A 461 7.60 -10.07 -13.02
C ALA A 461 7.79 -8.56 -13.05
N VAL A 462 7.63 -7.89 -11.91
CA VAL A 462 7.71 -6.43 -11.82
C VAL A 462 8.61 -6.00 -10.67
N THR A 463 9.28 -4.85 -10.87
CA THR A 463 9.95 -4.09 -9.83
C THR A 463 9.09 -2.90 -9.44
N SER A 464 8.99 -2.64 -8.13
CA SER A 464 8.24 -1.50 -7.57
C SER A 464 8.77 -1.18 -6.18
N LYS A 465 8.53 0.05 -5.71
CA LYS A 465 8.78 0.43 -4.31
C LYS A 465 7.48 0.44 -3.48
N ASP A 466 6.37 0.81 -4.09
CA ASP A 466 5.13 1.15 -3.39
C ASP A 466 3.86 0.58 -4.05
N ALA A 467 4.00 -0.21 -5.11
CA ALA A 467 2.91 -0.73 -5.94
C ALA A 467 2.09 0.34 -6.71
N MET A 468 2.37 1.63 -6.54
CA MET A 468 1.68 2.70 -7.27
C MET A 468 2.17 2.75 -8.71
N THR A 469 3.49 2.69 -8.87
CA THR A 469 4.17 2.55 -10.15
C THR A 469 4.97 1.26 -10.16
N ALA A 470 5.04 0.60 -11.32
CA ALA A 470 5.84 -0.59 -11.50
C ALA A 470 6.44 -0.64 -12.90
N ASP A 471 7.67 -1.11 -12.98
CA ASP A 471 8.31 -1.47 -14.25
C ASP A 471 8.40 -2.99 -14.36
N TRP A 472 8.38 -3.54 -15.58
CA TRP A 472 8.62 -4.96 -15.77
C TRP A 472 10.09 -5.31 -15.45
N SER A 473 10.31 -6.46 -14.85
CA SER A 473 11.64 -6.94 -14.50
C SER A 473 12.31 -7.58 -15.71
N ARG A 474 13.54 -7.17 -16.01
CA ARG A 474 14.35 -7.77 -17.09
C ARG A 474 15.01 -9.03 -16.55
N LEU A 475 14.25 -10.13 -16.60
CA LEU A 475 14.80 -11.43 -16.27
C LEU A 475 15.76 -11.86 -17.38
N PRO A 476 16.89 -12.55 -17.07
CA PRO A 476 17.82 -13.05 -18.09
C PRO A 476 17.15 -14.02 -19.06
N ASP A 477 17.55 -13.97 -20.32
CA ASP A 477 16.99 -14.83 -21.39
C ASP A 477 17.09 -16.31 -21.05
N TRP A 478 18.24 -16.76 -20.53
CA TRP A 478 18.43 -18.16 -20.11
C TRP A 478 17.42 -18.61 -19.04
N LEU A 479 17.02 -17.68 -18.14
CA LEU A 479 16.04 -17.99 -17.09
C LEU A 479 14.63 -18.07 -17.66
N LEU A 480 14.27 -17.14 -18.56
CA LEU A 480 12.98 -17.17 -19.28
C LEU A 480 12.88 -18.43 -20.15
N GLU A 481 13.93 -18.79 -20.88
CA GLU A 481 14.01 -20.02 -21.66
C GLU A 481 13.80 -21.26 -20.79
N LYS A 482 14.50 -21.36 -19.67
CA LYS A 482 14.39 -22.48 -18.74
C LYS A 482 12.99 -22.61 -18.16
N ILE A 483 12.37 -21.49 -17.72
CA ILE A 483 11.01 -21.47 -17.18
C ILE A 483 10.02 -21.90 -18.27
N SER A 484 10.12 -21.33 -19.47
CA SER A 484 9.27 -21.65 -20.61
C SER A 484 9.37 -23.12 -20.98
N SER A 485 10.57 -23.64 -21.13
CA SER A 485 10.82 -25.04 -21.45
C SER A 485 10.21 -25.97 -20.40
N ARG A 486 10.39 -25.69 -19.11
CA ARG A 486 9.79 -26.49 -18.04
C ARG A 486 8.26 -26.45 -18.09
N ILE A 487 7.66 -25.28 -18.25
CA ILE A 487 6.19 -25.14 -18.31
C ILE A 487 5.63 -25.93 -19.48
N LEU A 488 6.23 -25.80 -20.68
CA LEU A 488 5.77 -26.50 -21.89
C LEU A 488 5.92 -28.03 -21.81
N ASN A 489 6.89 -28.53 -21.08
CA ASN A 489 7.14 -29.96 -20.92
C ASN A 489 6.40 -30.60 -19.74
N GLU A 490 6.29 -29.87 -18.61
CA GLU A 490 5.75 -30.42 -17.37
C GLU A 490 4.25 -30.14 -17.19
N VAL A 491 3.71 -29.04 -17.79
CA VAL A 491 2.32 -28.64 -17.63
C VAL A 491 1.48 -29.04 -18.84
N LYS A 492 0.60 -30.03 -18.65
CA LYS A 492 -0.35 -30.46 -19.68
C LYS A 492 -1.33 -29.34 -20.01
N GLY A 493 -1.68 -29.17 -21.29
CA GLY A 493 -2.66 -28.18 -21.73
C GLY A 493 -2.10 -26.79 -22.02
N VAL A 494 -0.76 -26.64 -22.04
CA VAL A 494 -0.05 -25.40 -22.39
C VAL A 494 0.91 -25.65 -23.55
N ASN A 495 0.81 -24.88 -24.61
CA ASN A 495 1.74 -24.94 -25.75
C ASN A 495 2.41 -23.59 -26.04
N ARG A 496 2.15 -22.55 -25.23
CA ARG A 496 2.77 -21.22 -25.43
C ARG A 496 2.98 -20.51 -24.09
N VAL A 497 4.17 -19.95 -23.94
CA VAL A 497 4.52 -19.07 -22.82
C VAL A 497 4.88 -17.70 -23.39
N VAL A 498 4.35 -16.63 -22.80
CA VAL A 498 4.67 -15.24 -23.14
C VAL A 498 5.14 -14.50 -21.89
N TYR A 499 5.93 -13.43 -22.06
CA TYR A 499 6.38 -12.57 -20.96
C TYR A 499 5.80 -11.17 -21.13
N ASP A 500 5.10 -10.66 -20.10
CA ASP A 500 4.46 -9.34 -20.11
C ASP A 500 5.47 -8.25 -19.75
N ILE A 501 5.76 -7.37 -20.70
CA ILE A 501 6.71 -6.25 -20.60
C ILE A 501 6.01 -4.90 -20.33
N SER A 502 4.77 -4.89 -19.91
CA SER A 502 3.99 -3.67 -19.69
C SER A 502 4.35 -2.99 -18.37
N GLN A 503 4.40 -1.66 -18.39
CA GLN A 503 4.61 -0.82 -17.19
C GLN A 503 3.27 -0.48 -16.52
N LYS A 504 3.33 -0.11 -15.24
CA LYS A 504 2.20 0.49 -14.52
C LYS A 504 2.52 1.95 -14.16
N PRO A 505 1.72 2.94 -14.58
CA PRO A 505 0.69 2.85 -15.62
C PRO A 505 1.25 2.61 -17.02
N PRO A 506 0.44 2.25 -18.05
CA PRO A 506 -1.02 2.15 -18.00
C PRO A 506 -1.56 0.80 -17.54
N ALA A 507 -0.75 -0.28 -17.57
CA ALA A 507 -1.19 -1.59 -17.11
C ALA A 507 -1.30 -1.63 -15.57
N THR A 508 -1.95 -2.66 -15.03
CA THR A 508 -1.93 -3.01 -13.61
C THR A 508 -0.88 -4.08 -13.33
N ILE A 509 -0.59 -4.41 -12.06
CA ILE A 509 0.32 -5.51 -11.73
C ILE A 509 -0.38 -6.85 -11.93
N GLU A 510 -1.57 -7.03 -11.35
CA GLU A 510 -2.44 -8.19 -11.61
C GLU A 510 -3.22 -7.97 -12.91
N TYR A 511 -3.70 -9.05 -13.53
CA TYR A 511 -4.45 -8.96 -14.81
C TYR A 511 -5.93 -8.63 -14.63
N GLU A 512 -6.52 -9.08 -13.52
CA GLU A 512 -7.92 -8.82 -13.16
C GLU A 512 -8.07 -8.23 -11.76
#